data_0bec12d690916cef5ed6f82a2b4b8b1f
#
_entry.id   0bec12d690916cef5ed6f82a2b4b8b1f
#
_cell.length_a   1.000
_cell.length_b   1.000
_cell.length_c   1.000
_cell.angle_alpha   90.00
_cell.angle_beta   90.00
_cell.angle_gamma   90.00
#
_symmetry.space_group_name_H-M   'P 1'
#
loop_
_entity.id
_entity.type
_entity.pdbx_description
1 polymer ?
#
loop_
_entity_poly.entity_id
_entity_poly.type
_entity_poly.pdbx_seq_one_letter_code
_entity_poly.pdbx_strand_id
1 'polypeptide(L)'
;VETNGGGFEQVNLLYGENPNKAVRQWTKPFHEAGMQTHMLDRALNGLRMSPVPADVRKMFYKVKKKQGTDIARTFCGLNDTRNIIPSIKYAKDGGMISQCCLCITFSPIHNVEYYTNMAYELIEAGCDEICLKDMAGIARPVSLGEIVKNIKAKYPQITIQYHGHAGPGLSMATILEVCKAGCDFVDVGMEPLSWGTGHADVIAVQAMLKDAGFIVPEINMEAYM
;
A
#
# COMPACT_ATOMS: atom_id res chain seq x y z
N VAL A 1 6.28 4.69 5.64
CA VAL A 1 6.92 3.38 5.86
C VAL A 1 5.88 2.38 6.34
N GLU A 2 5.84 1.17 5.76
CA GLU A 2 4.97 0.08 6.28
C GLU A 2 5.66 -0.56 7.49
N THR A 3 5.07 -0.39 8.66
CA THR A 3 5.68 -0.74 9.95
C THR A 3 4.96 -1.84 10.70
N ASN A 4 3.72 -2.15 10.32
CA ASN A 4 2.90 -3.14 11.01
C ASN A 4 1.79 -3.67 10.09
N GLY A 5 0.98 -4.54 10.61
CA GLY A 5 -0.09 -5.20 9.88
C GLY A 5 -0.19 -6.68 10.24
N GLY A 6 -1.01 -7.42 9.51
CA GLY A 6 -1.32 -8.80 9.84
C GLY A 6 -0.10 -9.71 9.94
N GLY A 7 0.81 -9.65 8.97
CA GLY A 7 2.03 -10.47 8.96
C GLY A 7 2.97 -10.12 10.10
N PHE A 8 3.25 -8.84 10.28
CA PHE A 8 4.12 -8.34 11.34
C PHE A 8 3.61 -8.75 12.74
N GLU A 9 2.33 -8.54 13.03
CA GLU A 9 1.79 -8.88 14.35
C GLU A 9 1.72 -10.38 14.59
N GLN A 10 1.49 -11.18 13.56
CA GLN A 10 1.56 -12.64 13.66
C GLN A 10 2.98 -13.10 14.02
N VAL A 11 4.02 -12.53 13.40
CA VAL A 11 5.42 -12.84 13.73
C VAL A 11 5.73 -12.43 15.17
N ASN A 12 5.34 -11.24 15.60
CA ASN A 12 5.52 -10.81 17.00
C ASN A 12 4.92 -11.83 17.99
N LEU A 13 3.69 -12.28 17.73
CA LEU A 13 3.03 -13.26 18.59
C LEU A 13 3.73 -14.62 18.60
N LEU A 14 4.26 -15.06 17.45
CA LEU A 14 5.03 -16.32 17.36
C LEU A 14 6.32 -16.28 18.18
N TYR A 15 6.96 -15.11 18.26
CA TYR A 15 8.18 -14.91 19.06
C TYR A 15 7.90 -14.47 20.50
N GLY A 16 6.64 -14.47 20.94
CA GLY A 16 6.25 -14.05 22.29
C GLY A 16 6.39 -12.55 22.55
N GLU A 17 6.49 -11.74 21.52
CA GLU A 17 6.55 -10.29 21.63
C GLU A 17 5.15 -9.68 21.79
N ASN A 18 5.08 -8.52 22.44
CA ASN A 18 3.85 -7.77 22.56
C ASN A 18 3.71 -6.79 21.37
N PRO A 19 2.77 -7.04 20.42
CA PRO A 19 2.61 -6.19 19.24
C PRO A 19 2.32 -4.72 19.59
N ASN A 20 1.61 -4.46 20.70
CA ASN A 20 1.33 -3.10 21.13
C ASN A 20 2.59 -2.32 21.52
N LYS A 21 3.56 -2.98 22.11
CA LYS A 21 4.86 -2.37 22.44
C LYS A 21 5.70 -2.21 21.16
N ALA A 22 5.81 -3.26 20.36
CA ALA A 22 6.60 -3.28 19.14
C ALA A 22 6.16 -2.17 18.17
N VAL A 23 4.85 -2.05 17.88
CA VAL A 23 4.33 -1.00 16.98
C VAL A 23 4.70 0.39 17.48
N ARG A 24 4.56 0.68 18.77
CA ARG A 24 4.93 2.00 19.34
C ARG A 24 6.43 2.29 19.25
N GLN A 25 7.26 1.28 19.41
CA GLN A 25 8.72 1.41 19.27
C GLN A 25 9.12 1.72 17.83
N TRP A 26 8.43 1.13 16.84
CA TRP A 26 8.70 1.38 15.43
C TRP A 26 8.16 2.73 14.94
N THR A 27 6.96 3.10 15.32
CA THR A 27 6.30 4.31 14.80
C THR A 27 6.98 5.59 15.30
N LYS A 28 7.46 5.60 16.54
CA LYS A 28 8.07 6.79 17.14
C LYS A 28 9.25 7.36 16.35
N PRO A 29 10.32 6.60 16.04
CA PRO A 29 11.47 7.14 15.30
C PRO A 29 11.12 7.56 13.87
N PHE A 30 10.17 6.90 13.22
CA PHE A 30 9.71 7.32 11.89
C PHE A 30 8.99 8.67 11.95
N HIS A 31 8.13 8.90 12.94
CA HIS A 31 7.50 10.20 13.14
C HIS A 31 8.51 11.30 13.48
N GLU A 32 9.50 11.00 14.31
CA GLU A 32 10.60 11.94 14.63
C GLU A 32 11.40 12.31 13.37
N ALA A 33 11.49 11.41 12.39
CA ALA A 33 12.08 11.66 11.08
C ALA A 33 11.10 12.30 10.06
N GLY A 34 9.88 12.65 10.47
CA GLY A 34 8.87 13.26 9.60
C GLY A 34 8.18 12.30 8.63
N MET A 35 8.26 10.99 8.88
CA MET A 35 7.66 9.96 8.02
C MET A 35 6.31 9.51 8.55
N GLN A 36 5.40 9.20 7.63
CA GLN A 36 4.13 8.53 7.96
C GLN A 36 4.31 7.02 8.00
N THR A 37 3.49 6.36 8.81
CA THR A 37 3.52 4.91 8.97
C THR A 37 2.24 4.26 8.46
N HIS A 38 2.40 3.13 7.78
CA HIS A 38 1.29 2.32 7.27
C HIS A 38 1.10 1.04 8.08
N MET A 39 -0.14 0.55 8.07
CA MET A 39 -0.40 -0.85 8.37
C MET A 39 -1.21 -1.49 7.24
N LEU A 40 -0.90 -2.74 6.91
CA LEU A 40 -1.72 -3.56 6.03
C LEU A 40 -2.83 -4.23 6.83
N ASP A 41 -4.08 -4.05 6.41
CA ASP A 41 -5.22 -4.75 6.97
C ASP A 41 -6.03 -5.50 5.90
N ARG A 42 -6.67 -6.58 6.32
CA ARG A 42 -7.40 -7.51 5.45
C ARG A 42 -8.90 -7.24 5.43
N ALA A 43 -9.29 -5.98 5.36
CA ALA A 43 -10.70 -5.55 5.30
C ALA A 43 -11.58 -6.29 6.34
N LEU A 44 -12.46 -7.18 5.89
CA LEU A 44 -13.37 -7.95 6.74
C LEU A 44 -12.64 -8.73 7.86
N ASN A 45 -11.41 -9.15 7.62
CA ASN A 45 -10.62 -9.96 8.54
C ASN A 45 -9.73 -9.13 9.50
N GLY A 46 -9.58 -7.82 9.26
CA GLY A 46 -8.63 -6.99 10.02
C GLY A 46 -7.21 -7.55 9.93
N LEU A 47 -6.59 -7.91 11.05
CA LEU A 47 -5.27 -8.57 11.07
C LEU A 47 -5.34 -10.10 11.04
N ARG A 48 -6.52 -10.69 11.15
CA ARG A 48 -6.71 -12.14 11.23
C ARG A 48 -6.82 -12.79 9.85
N MET A 49 -6.88 -14.13 9.86
CA MET A 49 -7.14 -14.94 8.66
C MET A 49 -8.63 -15.28 8.49
N SER A 50 -9.46 -14.89 9.45
CA SER A 50 -10.92 -15.12 9.47
C SER A 50 -11.64 -13.81 9.78
N PRO A 51 -12.92 -13.68 9.40
CA PRO A 51 -13.72 -12.49 9.64
C PRO A 51 -13.74 -12.06 11.11
N VAL A 52 -13.77 -10.75 11.33
CA VAL A 52 -13.81 -10.11 12.65
C VAL A 52 -15.10 -9.29 12.75
N PRO A 53 -15.83 -9.33 13.90
CA PRO A 53 -17.01 -8.53 14.11
C PRO A 53 -16.80 -7.04 13.85
N ALA A 54 -17.83 -6.35 13.36
CA ALA A 54 -17.74 -4.96 12.92
C ALA A 54 -17.36 -3.97 14.05
N ASP A 55 -17.83 -4.20 15.26
CA ASP A 55 -17.49 -3.39 16.44
C ASP A 55 -16.02 -3.54 16.83
N VAL A 56 -15.46 -4.74 16.75
CA VAL A 56 -14.04 -5.01 16.95
C VAL A 56 -13.21 -4.29 15.88
N ARG A 57 -13.62 -4.35 14.60
CA ARG A 57 -12.94 -3.61 13.52
C ARG A 57 -12.98 -2.10 13.73
N LYS A 58 -14.10 -1.53 14.18
CA LYS A 58 -14.19 -0.11 14.52
C LYS A 58 -13.20 0.29 15.62
N MET A 59 -13.10 -0.54 16.66
CA MET A 59 -12.15 -0.30 17.76
C MET A 59 -10.71 -0.43 17.30
N PHE A 60 -10.43 -1.39 16.43
CA PHE A 60 -9.11 -1.68 15.90
C PHE A 60 -8.41 -0.45 15.30
N TYR A 61 -9.05 0.30 14.39
CA TYR A 61 -8.44 1.49 13.79
C TYR A 61 -8.12 2.58 14.83
N LYS A 62 -9.00 2.78 15.81
CA LYS A 62 -8.74 3.72 16.91
C LYS A 62 -7.53 3.33 17.75
N VAL A 63 -7.38 2.03 18.01
CA VAL A 63 -6.21 1.49 18.73
C VAL A 63 -4.95 1.67 17.90
N LYS A 64 -4.98 1.36 16.61
CA LYS A 64 -3.84 1.51 15.71
C LYS A 64 -3.39 2.95 15.59
N LYS A 65 -4.32 3.90 15.47
CA LYS A 65 -3.99 5.33 15.49
C LYS A 65 -3.29 5.74 16.79
N LYS A 66 -3.77 5.27 17.94
CA LYS A 66 -3.12 5.51 19.24
C LYS A 66 -1.74 4.86 19.38
N GLN A 67 -1.45 3.82 18.61
CA GLN A 67 -0.14 3.19 18.53
C GLN A 67 0.84 3.96 17.64
N GLY A 68 0.35 4.95 16.87
CA GLY A 68 1.15 5.77 15.97
C GLY A 68 1.02 5.40 14.50
N THR A 69 0.06 4.56 14.12
CA THR A 69 -0.16 4.23 12.69
C THR A 69 -1.01 5.32 12.03
N ASP A 70 -0.56 5.85 10.90
CA ASP A 70 -1.21 6.95 10.22
C ASP A 70 -2.15 6.48 9.12
N ILE A 71 -1.73 5.50 8.34
CA ILE A 71 -2.42 5.05 7.13
C ILE A 71 -2.89 3.60 7.31
N ALA A 72 -4.18 3.36 7.11
CA ALA A 72 -4.75 2.03 7.00
C ALA A 72 -4.80 1.61 5.53
N ARG A 73 -3.90 0.70 5.14
CA ARG A 73 -3.84 0.10 3.80
C ARG A 73 -4.74 -1.13 3.77
N THR A 74 -5.97 -0.94 3.34
CA THR A 74 -7.01 -1.98 3.37
C THR A 74 -7.12 -2.70 2.04
N PHE A 75 -7.09 -4.04 2.05
CA PHE A 75 -7.29 -4.85 0.86
C PHE A 75 -8.33 -5.96 1.06
N CYS A 76 -8.95 -6.38 -0.04
CA CYS A 76 -9.68 -7.63 -0.14
C CYS A 76 -9.09 -8.43 -1.30
N GLY A 77 -8.54 -9.62 -1.04
CA GLY A 77 -7.92 -10.46 -2.08
C GLY A 77 -8.88 -10.88 -3.20
N LEU A 78 -10.18 -10.77 -2.97
CA LEU A 78 -11.23 -11.02 -3.97
C LEU A 78 -11.66 -9.75 -4.72
N ASN A 79 -11.11 -8.58 -4.39
CA ASN A 79 -11.54 -7.27 -4.89
C ASN A 79 -13.04 -7.00 -4.66
N ASP A 80 -13.60 -7.53 -3.59
CA ASP A 80 -14.99 -7.27 -3.20
C ASP A 80 -15.06 -5.95 -2.41
N THR A 81 -15.53 -4.90 -3.05
CA THR A 81 -15.66 -3.55 -2.48
C THR A 81 -16.57 -3.51 -1.26
N ARG A 82 -17.56 -4.41 -1.16
CA ARG A 82 -18.44 -4.54 0.02
C ARG A 82 -17.68 -4.88 1.29
N ASN A 83 -16.50 -5.53 1.17
CA ASN A 83 -15.62 -5.84 2.28
C ASN A 83 -14.72 -4.64 2.65
N ILE A 84 -14.37 -3.80 1.67
CA ILE A 84 -13.45 -2.65 1.83
C ILE A 84 -14.19 -1.41 2.33
N ILE A 85 -15.33 -1.08 1.74
CA ILE A 85 -16.09 0.16 2.02
C ILE A 85 -16.36 0.40 3.51
N PRO A 86 -16.79 -0.58 4.32
CA PRO A 86 -16.96 -0.35 5.74
C PRO A 86 -15.66 0.06 6.46
N SER A 87 -14.52 -0.45 6.01
CA SER A 87 -13.20 -0.12 6.57
C SER A 87 -12.79 1.32 6.31
N ILE A 88 -13.20 1.91 5.16
CA ILE A 88 -12.99 3.34 4.87
C ILE A 88 -13.55 4.19 6.01
N LYS A 89 -14.83 3.97 6.33
CA LYS A 89 -15.49 4.71 7.40
C LYS A 89 -14.81 4.47 8.76
N TYR A 90 -14.47 3.22 9.08
CA TYR A 90 -13.87 2.89 10.37
C TYR A 90 -12.48 3.49 10.54
N ALA A 91 -11.66 3.52 9.48
CA ALA A 91 -10.34 4.14 9.47
C ALA A 91 -10.47 5.66 9.69
N LYS A 92 -11.35 6.34 8.96
CA LYS A 92 -11.60 7.78 9.10
C LYS A 92 -12.18 8.15 10.47
N ASP A 93 -13.15 7.40 11.00
CA ASP A 93 -13.68 7.57 12.36
C ASP A 93 -12.60 7.31 13.43
N GLY A 94 -11.57 6.54 13.10
CA GLY A 94 -10.39 6.28 13.92
C GLY A 94 -9.31 7.36 13.84
N GLY A 95 -9.44 8.32 12.92
CA GLY A 95 -8.47 9.39 12.68
C GLY A 95 -7.28 8.95 11.80
N MET A 96 -7.44 7.89 11.00
CA MET A 96 -6.45 7.38 10.07
C MET A 96 -6.78 7.81 8.63
N ILE A 97 -5.75 7.90 7.79
CA ILE A 97 -5.88 7.99 6.34
C ILE A 97 -6.35 6.62 5.83
N SER A 98 -7.39 6.60 5.01
CA SER A 98 -7.92 5.39 4.39
C SER A 98 -7.31 5.19 3.01
N GLN A 99 -6.40 4.22 2.87
CA GLN A 99 -5.83 3.79 1.60
C GLN A 99 -6.47 2.46 1.18
N CYS A 100 -7.13 2.43 0.01
CA CYS A 100 -7.79 1.23 -0.50
C CYS A 100 -6.98 0.57 -1.61
N CYS A 101 -6.80 -0.75 -1.51
CA CYS A 101 -6.02 -1.53 -2.47
C CYS A 101 -6.88 -2.14 -3.56
N LEU A 102 -6.39 -2.04 -4.79
CA LEU A 102 -6.82 -2.84 -5.93
C LEU A 102 -5.83 -4.01 -6.05
N CYS A 103 -6.27 -5.23 -5.71
CA CYS A 103 -5.42 -6.42 -5.81
C CYS A 103 -5.30 -6.83 -7.27
N ILE A 104 -4.10 -6.65 -7.83
CA ILE A 104 -3.86 -6.86 -9.26
C ILE A 104 -3.77 -8.35 -9.58
N THR A 105 -4.56 -8.77 -10.56
CA THR A 105 -4.51 -10.08 -11.19
C THR A 105 -4.83 -9.97 -12.67
N PHE A 106 -4.71 -11.05 -13.41
CA PHE A 106 -5.01 -11.11 -14.84
C PHE A 106 -6.04 -12.18 -15.15
N SER A 107 -7.11 -11.76 -15.80
CA SER A 107 -8.12 -12.63 -16.41
C SER A 107 -8.88 -11.83 -17.48
N PRO A 108 -9.76 -12.45 -18.26
CA PRO A 108 -10.60 -11.70 -19.20
C PRO A 108 -11.47 -10.62 -18.54
N ILE A 109 -11.75 -10.75 -17.23
CA ILE A 109 -12.57 -9.79 -16.46
C ILE A 109 -11.67 -8.71 -15.83
N HIS A 110 -10.49 -9.08 -15.30
CA HIS A 110 -9.61 -8.19 -14.57
C HIS A 110 -8.74 -7.39 -15.55
N ASN A 111 -9.34 -6.40 -16.18
CA ASN A 111 -8.76 -5.52 -17.19
C ASN A 111 -8.68 -4.05 -16.69
N VAL A 112 -8.23 -3.15 -17.54
CA VAL A 112 -8.10 -1.72 -17.22
C VAL A 112 -9.43 -1.10 -16.79
N GLU A 113 -10.52 -1.41 -17.47
CA GLU A 113 -11.85 -0.88 -17.17
C GLU A 113 -12.32 -1.36 -15.79
N TYR A 114 -12.17 -2.65 -15.50
CA TYR A 114 -12.53 -3.24 -14.20
C TYR A 114 -11.85 -2.50 -13.04
N TYR A 115 -10.53 -2.35 -13.09
CA TYR A 115 -9.78 -1.69 -12.02
C TYR A 115 -10.05 -0.19 -11.94
N THR A 116 -10.24 0.47 -13.08
CA THR A 116 -10.62 1.88 -13.12
C THR A 116 -11.97 2.11 -12.44
N ASN A 117 -12.98 1.29 -12.75
CA ASN A 117 -14.30 1.38 -12.14
C ASN A 117 -14.29 1.05 -10.65
N MET A 118 -13.52 0.03 -10.24
CA MET A 118 -13.33 -0.28 -8.82
C MET A 118 -12.69 0.88 -8.06
N ALA A 119 -11.69 1.53 -8.65
CA ALA A 119 -11.09 2.73 -8.04
C ALA A 119 -12.12 3.84 -7.86
N TYR A 120 -12.94 4.10 -8.88
CA TYR A 120 -14.00 5.12 -8.80
C TYR A 120 -14.98 4.84 -7.67
N GLU A 121 -15.45 3.59 -7.56
CA GLU A 121 -16.35 3.17 -6.49
C GLU A 121 -15.74 3.43 -5.09
N LEU A 122 -14.48 3.08 -4.88
CA LEU A 122 -13.80 3.28 -3.60
C LEU A 122 -13.56 4.76 -3.30
N ILE A 123 -13.24 5.58 -4.30
CA ILE A 123 -13.08 7.03 -4.15
C ILE A 123 -14.42 7.69 -3.81
N GLU A 124 -15.49 7.30 -4.50
CA GLU A 124 -16.85 7.79 -4.24
C GLU A 124 -17.36 7.34 -2.85
N ALA A 125 -16.91 6.19 -2.35
CA ALA A 125 -17.16 5.76 -0.98
C ALA A 125 -16.33 6.54 0.06
N GLY A 126 -15.40 7.41 -0.36
CA GLY A 126 -14.69 8.35 0.48
C GLY A 126 -13.31 7.91 0.94
N CYS A 127 -12.63 6.99 0.24
CA CYS A 127 -11.22 6.71 0.54
C CYS A 127 -10.34 7.92 0.22
N ASP A 128 -9.23 8.04 0.93
CA ASP A 128 -8.30 9.16 0.77
C ASP A 128 -7.22 8.84 -0.27
N GLU A 129 -6.88 7.57 -0.44
CA GLU A 129 -5.81 7.12 -1.32
C GLU A 129 -6.15 5.78 -1.98
N ILE A 130 -5.60 5.54 -3.17
CA ILE A 130 -5.67 4.26 -3.91
C ILE A 130 -4.28 3.62 -3.96
N CYS A 131 -4.22 2.33 -3.66
CA CYS A 131 -3.02 1.52 -3.83
C CYS A 131 -3.23 0.46 -4.92
N LEU A 132 -2.41 0.50 -5.98
CA LEU A 132 -2.33 -0.58 -6.96
C LEU A 132 -1.45 -1.67 -6.38
N LYS A 133 -2.08 -2.74 -5.88
CA LYS A 133 -1.38 -3.79 -5.10
C LYS A 133 -1.11 -5.02 -5.95
N ASP A 134 0.11 -5.10 -6.47
CA ASP A 134 0.61 -6.25 -7.26
C ASP A 134 1.40 -7.23 -6.38
N MET A 135 0.67 -8.04 -5.62
CA MET A 135 1.25 -9.02 -4.69
C MET A 135 2.06 -10.11 -5.38
N ALA A 136 1.74 -10.43 -6.62
CA ALA A 136 2.41 -11.49 -7.38
C ALA A 136 3.49 -10.95 -8.33
N GLY A 137 3.61 -9.64 -8.49
CA GLY A 137 4.55 -9.00 -9.42
C GLY A 137 4.22 -9.23 -10.89
N ILE A 138 2.95 -9.51 -11.21
CA ILE A 138 2.48 -9.90 -12.54
C ILE A 138 1.82 -8.76 -13.32
N ALA A 139 1.77 -7.58 -12.75
CA ALA A 139 1.18 -6.42 -13.39
C ALA A 139 1.76 -6.18 -14.79
N ARG A 140 0.90 -5.84 -15.72
CA ARG A 140 1.33 -5.44 -17.07
C ARG A 140 1.62 -3.94 -17.04
N PRO A 141 2.85 -3.50 -17.33
CA PRO A 141 3.28 -2.12 -17.14
C PRO A 141 2.36 -1.10 -17.80
N VAL A 142 2.08 -1.27 -19.07
CA VAL A 142 1.23 -0.35 -19.86
C VAL A 142 -0.20 -0.32 -19.30
N SER A 143 -0.79 -1.48 -19.00
CA SER A 143 -2.15 -1.54 -18.46
C SER A 143 -2.27 -0.84 -17.11
N LEU A 144 -1.26 -0.97 -16.24
CA LEU A 144 -1.27 -0.24 -14.97
C LEU A 144 -1.09 1.27 -15.16
N GLY A 145 -0.24 1.68 -16.09
CA GLY A 145 -0.13 3.09 -16.48
C GLY A 145 -1.47 3.67 -16.95
N GLU A 146 -2.22 2.91 -17.76
CA GLU A 146 -3.56 3.31 -18.21
C GLU A 146 -4.55 3.45 -17.05
N ILE A 147 -4.53 2.53 -16.09
CA ILE A 147 -5.38 2.61 -14.88
C ILE A 147 -5.07 3.90 -14.11
N VAL A 148 -3.80 4.20 -13.85
CA VAL A 148 -3.37 5.43 -13.16
C VAL A 148 -3.84 6.66 -13.94
N LYS A 149 -3.62 6.70 -15.24
CA LYS A 149 -4.04 7.80 -16.11
C LYS A 149 -5.55 8.03 -16.05
N ASN A 150 -6.35 6.98 -16.11
CA ASN A 150 -7.81 7.07 -16.05
C ASN A 150 -8.28 7.61 -14.70
N ILE A 151 -7.69 7.12 -13.60
CA ILE A 151 -8.03 7.60 -12.26
C ILE A 151 -7.67 9.08 -12.12
N LYS A 152 -6.45 9.49 -12.50
CA LYS A 152 -5.99 10.87 -12.43
C LYS A 152 -6.78 11.81 -13.32
N ALA A 153 -7.28 11.35 -14.46
CA ALA A 153 -8.10 12.16 -15.36
C ALA A 153 -9.45 12.55 -14.71
N LYS A 154 -10.08 11.65 -13.94
CA LYS A 154 -11.33 11.93 -13.23
C LYS A 154 -11.12 12.53 -11.84
N TYR A 155 -10.09 12.09 -11.13
CA TYR A 155 -9.78 12.49 -9.76
C TYR A 155 -8.31 12.93 -9.63
N PRO A 156 -7.92 14.09 -10.18
CA PRO A 156 -6.51 14.52 -10.23
C PRO A 156 -5.87 14.69 -8.85
N GLN A 157 -6.66 14.95 -7.81
CA GLN A 157 -6.19 15.16 -6.44
C GLN A 157 -6.00 13.88 -5.64
N ILE A 158 -6.52 12.72 -6.13
CA ILE A 158 -6.40 11.46 -5.36
C ILE A 158 -4.95 10.98 -5.35
N THR A 159 -4.45 10.62 -4.19
CA THR A 159 -3.13 10.02 -4.06
C THR A 159 -3.16 8.57 -4.58
N ILE A 160 -2.23 8.24 -5.47
CA ILE A 160 -2.06 6.88 -5.99
C ILE A 160 -0.69 6.35 -5.59
N GLN A 161 -0.68 5.16 -5.02
CA GLN A 161 0.53 4.43 -4.66
C GLN A 161 0.61 3.10 -5.42
N TYR A 162 1.79 2.75 -5.91
CA TYR A 162 2.05 1.43 -6.48
C TYR A 162 2.85 0.58 -5.49
N HIS A 163 2.31 -0.59 -5.20
CA HIS A 163 2.92 -1.64 -4.38
C HIS A 163 3.10 -2.89 -5.24
N GLY A 164 4.31 -3.20 -5.63
CA GLY A 164 4.57 -4.35 -6.52
C GLY A 164 5.80 -5.17 -6.10
N HIS A 165 5.61 -6.51 -6.09
CA HIS A 165 6.69 -7.45 -5.83
C HIS A 165 7.54 -7.71 -7.07
N ALA A 166 8.84 -8.00 -6.89
CA ALA A 166 9.82 -8.02 -7.99
C ALA A 166 10.03 -9.41 -8.62
N GLY A 167 9.44 -10.48 -8.04
CA GLY A 167 9.74 -11.86 -8.42
C GLY A 167 9.73 -12.19 -9.92
N PRO A 168 8.65 -11.88 -10.67
CA PRO A 168 8.58 -12.13 -12.12
C PRO A 168 9.39 -11.17 -13.00
N GLY A 169 10.02 -10.13 -12.41
CA GLY A 169 10.90 -9.21 -13.13
C GLY A 169 10.21 -8.03 -13.85
N LEU A 170 8.91 -7.83 -13.68
CA LEU A 170 8.17 -6.73 -14.33
C LEU A 170 8.14 -5.43 -13.51
N SER A 171 8.52 -5.46 -12.24
CA SER A 171 8.35 -4.36 -11.29
C SER A 171 8.98 -3.06 -11.75
N MET A 172 10.22 -3.06 -12.26
CA MET A 172 10.90 -1.84 -12.72
C MET A 172 10.17 -1.17 -13.89
N ALA A 173 9.76 -1.96 -14.88
CA ALA A 173 8.99 -1.45 -16.01
C ALA A 173 7.63 -0.90 -15.56
N THR A 174 6.97 -1.58 -14.61
CA THR A 174 5.69 -1.15 -14.06
C THR A 174 5.83 0.16 -13.28
N ILE A 175 6.84 0.29 -12.42
CA ILE A 175 7.15 1.53 -11.70
C ILE A 175 7.31 2.70 -12.68
N LEU A 176 8.09 2.51 -13.74
CA LEU A 176 8.31 3.55 -14.73
C LEU A 176 7.00 3.99 -15.41
N GLU A 177 6.17 3.04 -15.83
CA GLU A 177 4.91 3.36 -16.53
C GLU A 177 3.87 4.01 -15.60
N VAL A 178 3.73 3.55 -14.35
CA VAL A 178 2.80 4.20 -13.41
C VAL A 178 3.28 5.60 -13.02
N CYS A 179 4.59 5.82 -12.85
CA CYS A 179 5.15 7.15 -12.58
C CYS A 179 4.90 8.12 -13.74
N LYS A 180 5.13 7.68 -14.98
CA LYS A 180 4.81 8.48 -16.18
C LYS A 180 3.32 8.85 -16.27
N ALA A 181 2.44 8.00 -15.74
CA ALA A 181 1.00 8.22 -15.72
C ALA A 181 0.52 9.11 -14.57
N GLY A 182 1.41 9.48 -13.62
CA GLY A 182 1.09 10.37 -12.49
C GLY A 182 0.88 9.65 -11.15
N CYS A 183 1.44 8.46 -10.95
CA CYS A 183 1.49 7.82 -9.64
C CYS A 183 2.33 8.67 -8.68
N ASP A 184 1.84 8.88 -7.45
CA ASP A 184 2.47 9.77 -6.47
C ASP A 184 3.54 9.08 -5.64
N PHE A 185 3.34 7.79 -5.31
CA PHE A 185 4.25 7.01 -4.49
C PHE A 185 4.47 5.62 -5.06
N VAL A 186 5.68 5.09 -4.86
CA VAL A 186 6.02 3.70 -5.18
C VAL A 186 6.67 3.03 -3.97
N ASP A 187 6.27 1.79 -3.68
CA ASP A 187 6.91 1.00 -2.64
C ASP A 187 8.21 0.40 -3.16
N VAL A 188 9.26 0.51 -2.36
CA VAL A 188 10.60 0.01 -2.66
C VAL A 188 11.15 -0.78 -1.49
N GLY A 189 12.10 -1.66 -1.76
CA GLY A 189 12.85 -2.41 -0.75
C GLY A 189 14.24 -1.81 -0.53
N MET A 190 14.92 -2.32 0.50
CA MET A 190 16.32 -2.04 0.78
C MET A 190 17.07 -3.36 0.88
N GLU A 191 18.30 -3.39 0.38
CA GLU A 191 19.18 -4.55 0.58
C GLU A 191 19.39 -4.85 2.09
N PRO A 192 19.41 -6.13 2.49
CA PRO A 192 19.32 -7.36 1.66
C PRO A 192 17.90 -7.86 1.44
N LEU A 193 16.86 -7.07 1.71
CA LEU A 193 15.43 -7.46 1.65
C LEU A 193 14.73 -7.04 0.35
N SER A 194 15.46 -6.42 -0.58
CA SER A 194 14.94 -6.07 -1.91
C SER A 194 15.00 -7.26 -2.88
N TRP A 195 14.29 -7.11 -4.03
CA TRP A 195 14.18 -8.10 -5.10
C TRP A 195 13.47 -9.41 -4.73
N GLY A 196 13.48 -10.36 -5.62
CA GLY A 196 12.81 -11.64 -5.43
C GLY A 196 11.35 -11.47 -5.00
N THR A 197 11.00 -12.00 -3.83
CA THR A 197 9.66 -11.85 -3.23
C THR A 197 9.44 -10.49 -2.55
N GLY A 198 10.48 -9.66 -2.42
CA GLY A 198 10.40 -8.28 -1.96
C GLY A 198 10.05 -7.30 -3.08
N HIS A 199 10.30 -6.03 -2.83
CA HIS A 199 10.12 -4.95 -3.80
C HIS A 199 11.40 -4.69 -4.59
N ALA A 200 11.30 -3.91 -5.67
CA ALA A 200 12.48 -3.38 -6.35
C ALA A 200 13.32 -2.54 -5.39
N ASP A 201 14.64 -2.60 -5.56
CA ASP A 201 15.57 -1.88 -4.69
C ASP A 201 15.47 -0.36 -4.88
N VAL A 202 15.52 0.38 -3.78
CA VAL A 202 15.36 1.84 -3.76
C VAL A 202 16.43 2.55 -4.58
N ILE A 203 17.69 2.06 -4.60
CA ILE A 203 18.79 2.66 -5.37
C ILE A 203 18.53 2.49 -6.87
N ALA A 204 18.14 1.28 -7.27
CA ALA A 204 17.84 1.00 -8.68
C ALA A 204 16.63 1.81 -9.18
N VAL A 205 15.58 1.91 -8.36
CA VAL A 205 14.38 2.72 -8.68
C VAL A 205 14.74 4.20 -8.75
N GLN A 206 15.52 4.73 -7.80
CA GLN A 206 15.98 6.11 -7.85
C GLN A 206 16.78 6.41 -9.12
N ALA A 207 17.74 5.55 -9.47
CA ALA A 207 18.55 5.71 -10.66
C ALA A 207 17.72 5.75 -11.94
N MET A 208 16.78 4.79 -12.07
CA MET A 208 15.85 4.71 -13.22
C MET A 208 14.96 5.95 -13.32
N LEU A 209 14.37 6.40 -12.22
CA LEU A 209 13.47 7.55 -12.23
C LEU A 209 14.21 8.87 -12.50
N LYS A 210 15.45 9.04 -11.98
CA LYS A 210 16.31 10.19 -12.33
C LYS A 210 16.65 10.21 -13.82
N ASP A 211 17.04 9.07 -14.38
CA ASP A 211 17.34 8.94 -15.82
C ASP A 211 16.10 9.27 -16.68
N ALA A 212 14.92 8.91 -16.20
CA ALA A 212 13.64 9.24 -16.86
C ALA A 212 13.18 10.70 -16.63
N GLY A 213 13.97 11.53 -15.94
CA GLY A 213 13.71 12.96 -15.72
C GLY A 213 12.83 13.29 -14.50
N PHE A 214 12.58 12.34 -13.61
CA PHE A 214 11.85 12.61 -12.38
C PHE A 214 12.74 13.22 -11.29
N ILE A 215 12.15 14.12 -10.51
CA ILE A 215 12.77 14.62 -9.27
C ILE A 215 12.38 13.66 -8.15
N VAL A 216 13.35 12.98 -7.59
CA VAL A 216 13.18 12.01 -6.51
C VAL A 216 14.10 12.35 -5.34
N PRO A 217 13.72 11.98 -4.09
CA PRO A 217 14.56 12.24 -2.92
C PRO A 217 15.97 11.63 -3.06
N GLU A 218 16.97 12.31 -2.48
CA GLU A 218 18.32 11.77 -2.39
C GLU A 218 18.40 10.69 -1.31
N ILE A 219 19.16 9.63 -1.60
CA ILE A 219 19.45 8.55 -0.65
C ILE A 219 20.78 8.88 0.05
N ASN A 220 20.76 8.86 1.36
CA ASN A 220 22.01 8.92 2.13
C ASN A 220 22.71 7.57 2.04
N MET A 221 23.69 7.47 1.14
CA MET A 221 24.42 6.22 0.88
C MET A 221 25.25 5.75 2.07
N GLU A 222 25.77 6.67 2.91
CA GLU A 222 26.49 6.29 4.13
C GLU A 222 25.57 5.60 5.14
N ALA A 223 24.35 6.09 5.27
CA ALA A 223 23.34 5.47 6.15
C ALA A 223 22.74 4.19 5.56
N TYR A 224 22.76 4.04 4.23
CA TYR A 224 22.25 2.86 3.53
C TYR A 224 23.20 1.66 3.67
N MET A 225 24.54 1.87 3.59
CA MET A 225 25.61 0.84 3.66
C MET A 225 25.89 0.41 5.10
#